data_2da9ef13ce611c26e51ebb6d5e858117
#
_entry.id   2da9ef13ce611c26e51ebb6d5e858117
#
_cell.length_a   1.000
_cell.length_b   1.000
_cell.length_c   1.000
_cell.angle_alpha   90.00
_cell.angle_beta   90.00
_cell.angle_gamma   90.00
#
_symmetry.space_group_name_H-M   'P 1'
#
loop_
_entity.id
_entity.type
_entity.pdbx_description
1 polymer ?
#
loop_
_entity_poly.entity_id
_entity_poly.type
_entity_poly.pdbx_seq_one_letter_code
_entity_poly.pdbx_strand_id
1 'polypeptide(L)'
;PLCDALCFGAETAQPDTLLSAAQGLLHPDFPPLLRQALDTGKSFPAARQAALEQMGVDASVLSQPNNILAVEYCKAILTQGLSMVPYPIYRAGSYHAVTADADNPSATAVRNLMLNDHNWSAFVPSEARVWLEEAPLHALEAGERAMLGKLRTMTDAEFEALPYGSEGLWRKLMHACRQQGTLEEILTATKSRRYTRSRLDRM
;
A
#
# COMPACT_ATOMS: atom_id res chain seq x y z
N PRO A 1 -23.97 -1.07 13.94
CA PRO A 1 -22.77 -0.24 13.84
C PRO A 1 -22.93 1.04 14.65
N LEU A 2 -21.81 1.63 15.10
CA LEU A 2 -21.80 2.91 15.84
C LEU A 2 -21.83 4.12 14.90
N CYS A 3 -21.65 3.91 13.61
CA CYS A 3 -21.60 4.96 12.59
C CYS A 3 -22.48 4.57 11.39
N ASP A 4 -23.11 5.59 10.78
CA ASP A 4 -23.99 5.42 9.63
C ASP A 4 -23.25 5.58 8.29
N ALA A 5 -22.06 6.19 8.32
CA ALA A 5 -21.24 6.44 7.14
C ALA A 5 -19.75 6.17 7.41
N LEU A 6 -19.04 5.74 6.38
CA LEU A 6 -17.60 5.62 6.37
C LEU A 6 -17.01 6.65 5.39
N CYS A 7 -16.30 7.64 5.95
CA CYS A 7 -15.66 8.69 5.17
C CYS A 7 -14.20 8.34 4.89
N PHE A 8 -13.76 8.52 3.64
CA PHE A 8 -12.38 8.25 3.21
C PHE A 8 -11.98 9.09 1.99
N GLY A 9 -10.68 9.35 1.86
CA GLY A 9 -10.15 10.03 0.68
C GLY A 9 -10.00 9.08 -0.50
N ALA A 10 -10.44 9.51 -1.70
CA ALA A 10 -10.31 8.76 -2.94
C ALA A 10 -10.08 9.70 -4.13
N GLU A 11 -9.49 9.20 -5.20
CA GLU A 11 -9.36 9.93 -6.47
C GLU A 11 -10.71 9.99 -7.22
N THR A 12 -11.64 9.12 -6.88
CA THR A 12 -13.01 9.10 -7.40
C THR A 12 -14.00 9.45 -6.28
N ALA A 13 -14.75 10.53 -6.46
CA ALA A 13 -15.74 11.00 -5.47
C ALA A 13 -17.16 10.38 -5.67
N GLN A 14 -17.33 9.50 -6.64
CA GLN A 14 -18.60 8.83 -6.92
C GLN A 14 -18.69 7.49 -6.16
N PRO A 15 -19.51 7.39 -5.10
CA PRO A 15 -19.63 6.15 -4.33
C PRO A 15 -20.15 4.98 -5.17
N ASP A 16 -21.05 5.22 -6.12
CA ASP A 16 -21.63 4.17 -6.98
C ASP A 16 -20.57 3.47 -7.85
N THR A 17 -19.57 4.22 -8.35
CA THR A 17 -18.47 3.64 -9.12
C THR A 17 -17.62 2.70 -8.25
N LEU A 18 -17.32 3.11 -7.02
CA LEU A 18 -16.56 2.32 -6.05
C LEU A 18 -17.34 1.07 -5.61
N LEU A 19 -18.63 1.22 -5.37
CA LEU A 19 -19.54 0.10 -5.02
C LEU A 19 -19.69 -0.89 -6.17
N SER A 20 -19.84 -0.41 -7.40
CA SER A 20 -19.91 -1.26 -8.60
C SER A 20 -18.64 -2.11 -8.76
N ALA A 21 -17.47 -1.51 -8.61
CA ALA A 21 -16.20 -2.24 -8.65
C ALA A 21 -16.11 -3.27 -7.50
N ALA A 22 -16.55 -2.91 -6.30
CA ALA A 22 -16.58 -3.81 -5.14
C ALA A 22 -17.52 -5.00 -5.36
N GLN A 23 -18.71 -4.77 -5.90
CA GLN A 23 -19.68 -5.82 -6.27
C GLN A 23 -19.10 -6.74 -7.33
N GLY A 24 -18.46 -6.20 -8.38
CA GLY A 24 -17.79 -6.98 -9.40
C GLY A 24 -16.72 -7.91 -8.83
N LEU A 25 -15.91 -7.42 -7.89
CA LEU A 25 -14.87 -8.21 -7.24
C LEU A 25 -15.42 -9.32 -6.32
N LEU A 26 -16.64 -9.15 -5.81
CA LEU A 26 -17.34 -10.16 -4.97
C LEU A 26 -18.21 -11.11 -5.78
N HIS A 27 -18.39 -10.85 -7.09
CA HIS A 27 -19.23 -11.66 -7.95
C HIS A 27 -18.64 -13.08 -8.14
N PRO A 28 -19.45 -14.15 -8.16
CA PRO A 28 -18.98 -15.53 -8.36
C PRO A 28 -18.19 -15.76 -9.64
N ASP A 29 -18.45 -15.00 -10.70
CA ASP A 29 -17.74 -15.12 -11.98
C ASP A 29 -16.36 -14.45 -11.98
N PHE A 30 -16.05 -13.61 -10.99
CA PHE A 30 -14.77 -12.91 -10.93
C PHE A 30 -13.55 -13.86 -10.75
N PRO A 31 -13.54 -14.85 -9.83
CA PRO A 31 -12.39 -15.72 -9.64
C PRO A 31 -11.97 -16.52 -10.88
N PRO A 32 -12.87 -17.14 -11.68
CA PRO A 32 -12.49 -17.83 -12.91
C PRO A 32 -11.91 -16.87 -13.97
N LEU A 33 -12.49 -15.69 -14.15
CA LEU A 33 -11.99 -14.67 -15.08
C LEU A 33 -10.61 -14.15 -14.67
N LEU A 34 -10.40 -13.94 -13.37
CA LEU A 34 -9.10 -13.56 -12.83
C LEU A 34 -8.03 -14.63 -13.12
N ARG A 35 -8.34 -15.92 -12.92
CA ARG A 35 -7.42 -17.02 -13.25
C ARG A 35 -7.08 -17.03 -14.72
N GLN A 36 -8.08 -16.95 -15.58
CA GLN A 36 -7.87 -16.88 -17.03
C GLN A 36 -6.93 -15.71 -17.41
N ALA A 37 -7.13 -14.54 -16.82
CA ALA A 37 -6.28 -13.39 -17.08
C ALA A 37 -4.83 -13.60 -16.56
N LEU A 38 -4.65 -14.24 -15.41
CA LEU A 38 -3.33 -14.58 -14.86
C LEU A 38 -2.59 -15.60 -15.72
N ASP A 39 -3.28 -16.59 -16.28
CA ASP A 39 -2.72 -17.62 -17.16
C ASP A 39 -2.14 -17.02 -18.45
N THR A 40 -2.59 -15.83 -18.86
CA THR A 40 -1.98 -15.07 -19.98
C THR A 40 -0.65 -14.39 -19.60
N GLY A 41 -0.15 -14.54 -18.38
CA GLY A 41 1.09 -13.91 -17.90
C GLY A 41 0.95 -12.46 -17.44
N LYS A 42 -0.26 -11.95 -17.29
CA LYS A 42 -0.50 -10.61 -16.72
C LYS A 42 -0.07 -10.54 -15.24
N SER A 43 0.34 -9.36 -14.80
CA SER A 43 0.50 -9.10 -13.37
C SER A 43 -0.85 -9.16 -12.66
N PHE A 44 -0.87 -9.44 -11.36
CA PHE A 44 -2.13 -9.51 -10.59
C PHE A 44 -3.01 -8.24 -10.73
N PRO A 45 -2.47 -7.00 -10.63
CA PRO A 45 -3.28 -5.80 -10.86
C PRO A 45 -3.89 -5.74 -12.27
N ALA A 46 -3.10 -6.05 -13.30
CA ALA A 46 -3.58 -6.05 -14.69
C ALA A 46 -4.61 -7.16 -14.96
N ALA A 47 -4.44 -8.34 -14.35
CA ALA A 47 -5.40 -9.44 -14.46
C ALA A 47 -6.71 -9.10 -13.74
N ARG A 48 -6.64 -8.45 -12.57
CA ARG A 48 -7.80 -7.97 -11.80
C ARG A 48 -8.64 -6.97 -12.60
N GLN A 49 -7.99 -6.00 -13.25
CA GLN A 49 -8.67 -5.04 -14.12
C GLN A 49 -9.33 -5.74 -15.31
N ALA A 50 -8.58 -6.58 -16.04
CA ALA A 50 -9.10 -7.29 -17.20
C ALA A 50 -10.30 -8.19 -16.87
N ALA A 51 -10.31 -8.82 -15.69
CA ALA A 51 -11.45 -9.63 -15.25
C ALA A 51 -12.70 -8.79 -15.00
N LEU A 52 -12.57 -7.61 -14.37
CA LEU A 52 -13.70 -6.69 -14.18
C LEU A 52 -14.23 -6.12 -15.51
N GLU A 53 -13.33 -5.75 -16.43
CA GLU A 53 -13.69 -5.25 -17.75
C GLU A 53 -14.51 -6.28 -18.54
N GLN A 54 -14.14 -7.58 -18.46
CA GLN A 54 -14.92 -8.66 -19.06
C GLN A 54 -16.32 -8.80 -18.48
N MET A 55 -16.52 -8.38 -17.25
CA MET A 55 -17.83 -8.34 -16.59
C MET A 55 -18.62 -7.06 -16.86
N GLY A 56 -18.08 -6.15 -17.70
CA GLY A 56 -18.69 -4.85 -18.00
C GLY A 56 -18.59 -3.84 -16.86
N VAL A 57 -17.70 -4.04 -15.89
CA VAL A 57 -17.47 -3.13 -14.78
C VAL A 57 -16.29 -2.20 -15.09
N ASP A 58 -16.45 -0.90 -14.83
CA ASP A 58 -15.36 0.06 -14.98
C ASP A 58 -14.23 -0.25 -14.00
N ALA A 59 -13.15 -0.82 -14.53
CA ALA A 59 -11.98 -1.18 -13.76
C ALA A 59 -10.94 -0.06 -13.65
N SER A 60 -11.13 1.08 -14.32
CA SER A 60 -10.19 2.22 -14.28
C SER A 60 -10.00 2.75 -12.85
N VAL A 61 -11.01 2.64 -12.02
CA VAL A 61 -10.97 2.98 -10.58
C VAL A 61 -9.84 2.26 -9.84
N LEU A 62 -9.45 1.05 -10.26
CA LEU A 62 -8.38 0.28 -9.63
C LEU A 62 -6.96 0.69 -10.08
N SER A 63 -6.83 1.70 -10.93
CA SER A 63 -5.52 2.24 -11.33
C SER A 63 -4.91 3.20 -10.30
N GLN A 64 -5.71 3.67 -9.34
CA GLN A 64 -5.32 4.68 -8.36
C GLN A 64 -5.28 4.09 -6.94
N PRO A 65 -4.25 4.41 -6.14
CA PRO A 65 -4.01 3.76 -4.85
C PRO A 65 -5.09 4.00 -3.80
N ASN A 66 -5.63 5.23 -3.69
CA ASN A 66 -6.69 5.50 -2.71
C ASN A 66 -8.04 4.91 -3.17
N ASN A 67 -8.30 4.85 -4.47
CA ASN A 67 -9.46 4.16 -5.01
C ASN A 67 -9.42 2.65 -4.72
N ILE A 68 -8.23 2.01 -4.79
CA ILE A 68 -8.07 0.59 -4.42
C ILE A 68 -8.50 0.39 -2.96
N LEU A 69 -8.04 1.25 -2.05
CA LEU A 69 -8.46 1.20 -0.63
C LEU A 69 -9.95 1.44 -0.47
N ALA A 70 -10.49 2.44 -1.18
CA ALA A 70 -11.92 2.76 -1.17
C ALA A 70 -12.78 1.57 -1.60
N VAL A 71 -12.37 0.87 -2.66
CA VAL A 71 -13.05 -0.35 -3.13
C VAL A 71 -12.97 -1.47 -2.08
N GLU A 72 -11.83 -1.64 -1.39
CA GLU A 72 -11.74 -2.63 -0.31
C GLU A 72 -12.64 -2.27 0.89
N TYR A 73 -12.82 -0.99 1.21
CA TYR A 73 -13.81 -0.55 2.22
C TYR A 73 -15.24 -0.87 1.77
N CYS A 74 -15.60 -0.57 0.52
CA CYS A 74 -16.90 -0.93 -0.04
C CYS A 74 -17.13 -2.45 -0.02
N LYS A 75 -16.12 -3.26 -0.36
CA LYS A 75 -16.18 -4.72 -0.25
C LYS A 75 -16.46 -5.17 1.19
N ALA A 76 -15.79 -4.58 2.17
CA ALA A 76 -16.02 -4.92 3.57
C ALA A 76 -17.45 -4.61 4.02
N ILE A 77 -17.98 -3.45 3.62
CA ILE A 77 -19.36 -3.04 3.89
C ILE A 77 -20.33 -4.07 3.30
N LEU A 78 -20.16 -4.43 2.02
CA LEU A 78 -21.03 -5.39 1.32
C LEU A 78 -20.92 -6.80 1.92
N THR A 79 -19.71 -7.27 2.18
CA THR A 79 -19.48 -8.63 2.70
C THR A 79 -20.05 -8.83 4.10
N GLN A 80 -19.99 -7.78 4.93
CA GLN A 80 -20.51 -7.82 6.31
C GLN A 80 -22.01 -7.45 6.40
N GLY A 81 -22.65 -7.10 5.28
CA GLY A 81 -24.05 -6.69 5.25
C GLY A 81 -24.33 -5.44 6.08
N LEU A 82 -23.38 -4.50 6.13
CA LEU A 82 -23.54 -3.27 6.91
C LEU A 82 -24.42 -2.27 6.17
N SER A 83 -25.27 -1.56 6.92
CA SER A 83 -26.07 -0.43 6.41
C SER A 83 -25.26 0.87 6.26
N MET A 84 -23.97 0.81 6.47
CA MET A 84 -23.07 1.96 6.42
C MET A 84 -22.92 2.48 4.98
N VAL A 85 -23.02 3.80 4.81
CA VAL A 85 -22.88 4.46 3.50
C VAL A 85 -21.42 4.85 3.26
N PRO A 86 -20.79 4.46 2.14
CA PRO A 86 -19.47 4.97 1.78
C PRO A 86 -19.55 6.44 1.38
N TYR A 87 -18.68 7.28 1.97
CA TYR A 87 -18.62 8.72 1.70
C TYR A 87 -17.22 9.11 1.23
N PRO A 88 -16.92 8.99 -0.08
CA PRO A 88 -15.63 9.37 -0.62
C PRO A 88 -15.47 10.88 -0.68
N ILE A 89 -14.35 11.38 -0.16
CA ILE A 89 -13.90 12.77 -0.34
C ILE A 89 -12.86 12.78 -1.45
N TYR A 90 -13.06 13.65 -2.44
CA TYR A 90 -12.10 13.80 -3.54
C TYR A 90 -10.74 14.24 -3.00
N ARG A 91 -9.71 13.50 -3.35
CA ARG A 91 -8.32 13.80 -3.05
C ARG A 91 -7.56 14.13 -4.32
N ALA A 92 -7.27 15.42 -4.52
CA ALA A 92 -6.37 15.85 -5.58
C ALA A 92 -4.91 15.55 -5.21
N GLY A 93 -4.06 15.31 -6.21
CA GLY A 93 -2.62 15.20 -6.06
C GLY A 93 -2.07 13.76 -6.04
N SER A 94 -0.75 13.66 -6.19
CA SER A 94 -0.05 12.37 -6.18
C SER A 94 0.20 11.89 -4.75
N TYR A 95 -0.21 10.66 -4.46
CA TYR A 95 0.02 9.99 -3.16
C TYR A 95 1.51 9.93 -2.77
N HIS A 96 2.40 9.87 -3.76
CA HIS A 96 3.85 9.78 -3.57
C HIS A 96 4.58 11.08 -3.96
N ALA A 97 3.91 12.23 -3.96
CA ALA A 97 4.59 13.50 -4.19
C ALA A 97 5.71 13.69 -3.16
N VAL A 98 6.94 13.85 -3.65
CA VAL A 98 8.14 14.04 -2.81
C VAL A 98 8.27 15.47 -2.33
N THR A 99 7.69 16.42 -3.10
CA THR A 99 7.60 17.83 -2.77
C THR A 99 6.28 18.13 -2.07
N ALA A 100 6.33 18.90 -0.99
CA ALA A 100 5.13 19.30 -0.27
C ALA A 100 4.35 20.35 -1.08
N ASP A 101 3.10 20.02 -1.40
CA ASP A 101 2.13 20.98 -1.93
C ASP A 101 1.57 21.79 -0.75
N ALA A 102 1.39 23.09 -0.95
CA ALA A 102 0.92 24.00 0.13
C ALA A 102 -0.50 23.66 0.60
N ASP A 103 -1.37 23.24 -0.33
CA ASP A 103 -2.78 23.00 -0.06
C ASP A 103 -3.07 21.55 0.33
N ASN A 104 -2.25 20.58 -0.16
CA ASN A 104 -2.47 19.16 0.07
C ASN A 104 -1.15 18.38 0.17
N PRO A 105 -0.35 18.60 1.22
CA PRO A 105 0.95 17.95 1.34
C PRO A 105 0.81 16.43 1.55
N SER A 106 1.61 15.65 0.82
CA SER A 106 1.67 14.22 1.08
C SER A 106 2.40 13.94 2.41
N ALA A 107 2.00 12.90 3.13
CA ALA A 107 2.69 12.48 4.34
C ALA A 107 4.17 12.12 4.09
N THR A 108 4.51 11.62 2.89
CA THR A 108 5.88 11.36 2.47
C THR A 108 6.70 12.64 2.36
N ALA A 109 6.14 13.67 1.73
CA ALA A 109 6.80 14.96 1.61
C ALA A 109 7.05 15.60 2.98
N VAL A 110 6.05 15.60 3.87
CA VAL A 110 6.20 16.13 5.23
C VAL A 110 7.26 15.37 6.03
N ARG A 111 7.26 14.04 5.99
CA ARG A 111 8.31 13.23 6.65
C ARG A 111 9.71 13.54 6.12
N ASN A 112 9.86 13.72 4.80
CA ASN A 112 11.14 14.10 4.22
C ASN A 112 11.62 15.46 4.70
N LEU A 113 10.71 16.45 4.84
CA LEU A 113 11.05 17.74 5.41
C LEU A 113 11.51 17.60 6.86
N MET A 114 10.80 16.82 7.68
CA MET A 114 11.17 16.57 9.08
C MET A 114 12.54 15.88 9.21
N LEU A 115 12.82 14.88 8.39
CA LEU A 115 14.08 14.13 8.43
C LEU A 115 15.29 14.97 7.96
N ASN A 116 15.08 15.96 7.11
CA ASN A 116 16.13 16.83 6.58
C ASN A 116 16.19 18.21 7.24
N ASP A 117 15.55 18.37 8.38
CA ASP A 117 15.53 19.61 9.17
C ASP A 117 15.06 20.85 8.37
N HIS A 118 14.10 20.65 7.47
CA HIS A 118 13.45 21.70 6.71
C HIS A 118 12.16 22.18 7.37
N ASN A 119 11.65 23.34 6.93
CA ASN A 119 10.41 23.90 7.46
C ASN A 119 9.18 23.03 7.14
N TRP A 120 8.91 22.04 7.96
CA TRP A 120 7.76 21.13 7.85
C TRP A 120 6.51 21.69 8.57
N SER A 121 6.70 22.60 9.54
CA SER A 121 5.62 23.07 10.40
C SER A 121 4.52 23.82 9.66
N ALA A 122 4.82 24.39 8.48
CA ALA A 122 3.83 25.03 7.61
C ALA A 122 2.81 24.04 7.00
N PHE A 123 3.13 22.73 6.98
CA PHE A 123 2.34 21.70 6.32
C PHE A 123 1.54 20.80 7.28
N VAL A 124 1.52 21.16 8.57
CA VAL A 124 0.76 20.44 9.59
C VAL A 124 -0.10 21.40 10.41
N PRO A 125 -1.24 20.95 10.96
CA PRO A 125 -2.06 21.75 11.86
C PRO A 125 -1.25 22.29 13.04
N SER A 126 -1.55 23.51 13.48
CA SER A 126 -0.86 24.16 14.59
C SER A 126 -0.86 23.34 15.86
N GLU A 127 -1.97 22.65 16.13
CA GLU A 127 -2.18 21.79 17.30
C GLU A 127 -1.27 20.56 17.31
N ALA A 128 -0.87 20.09 16.13
CA ALA A 128 0.01 18.94 16.00
C ALA A 128 1.50 19.32 16.13
N ARG A 129 1.88 20.58 15.94
CA ARG A 129 3.29 21.02 15.90
C ARG A 129 4.02 20.70 17.19
N VAL A 130 3.44 21.07 18.33
CA VAL A 130 4.03 20.85 19.66
C VAL A 130 4.40 19.37 19.86
N TRP A 131 3.50 18.45 19.48
CA TRP A 131 3.73 17.03 19.63
C TRP A 131 4.79 16.50 18.67
N LEU A 132 4.84 17.03 17.45
CA LEU A 132 5.80 16.61 16.44
C LEU A 132 7.21 17.17 16.68
N GLU A 133 7.33 18.33 17.32
CA GLU A 133 8.62 18.91 17.71
C GLU A 133 9.30 18.11 18.82
N GLU A 134 8.52 17.55 19.75
CA GLU A 134 9.01 16.76 20.87
C GLU A 134 9.14 15.26 20.55
N ALA A 135 8.49 14.80 19.47
CA ALA A 135 8.45 13.39 19.13
C ALA A 135 9.80 12.89 18.58
N PRO A 136 10.28 11.72 19.02
CA PRO A 136 11.45 11.12 18.42
C PRO A 136 11.18 10.74 16.95
N LEU A 137 12.06 11.16 16.05
CA LEU A 137 11.96 10.78 14.64
C LEU A 137 12.44 9.34 14.46
N HIS A 138 11.50 8.47 14.07
CA HIS A 138 11.78 7.09 13.73
C HIS A 138 12.03 6.95 12.22
N ALA A 139 13.28 6.83 11.85
CA ALA A 139 13.72 6.54 10.50
C ALA A 139 14.31 5.13 10.41
N LEU A 140 14.23 4.53 9.23
CA LEU A 140 14.74 3.18 8.98
C LEU A 140 16.23 3.09 9.29
N GLU A 141 16.97 4.15 8.99
CA GLU A 141 18.41 4.28 9.19
C GLU A 141 18.81 4.17 10.67
N ALA A 142 17.96 4.65 11.58
CA ALA A 142 18.21 4.55 13.02
C ALA A 142 18.22 3.09 13.52
N GLY A 143 17.43 2.22 12.88
CA GLY A 143 17.34 0.79 13.21
C GLY A 143 18.19 -0.12 12.33
N GLU A 144 18.83 0.39 11.28
CA GLU A 144 19.47 -0.42 10.23
C GLU A 144 20.46 -1.42 10.79
N ARG A 145 21.35 -1.00 11.71
CA ARG A 145 22.37 -1.89 12.29
C ARG A 145 21.76 -3.07 13.05
N ALA A 146 20.68 -2.84 13.78
CA ALA A 146 19.99 -3.89 14.53
C ALA A 146 19.30 -4.86 13.55
N MET A 147 18.65 -4.35 12.53
CA MET A 147 18.02 -5.15 11.48
C MET A 147 19.04 -5.99 10.72
N LEU A 148 20.14 -5.40 10.29
CA LEU A 148 21.23 -6.13 9.61
C LEU A 148 21.83 -7.20 10.52
N GLY A 149 22.06 -6.89 11.81
CA GLY A 149 22.52 -7.86 12.79
C GLY A 149 21.57 -9.05 12.91
N LYS A 150 20.25 -8.80 13.04
CA LYS A 150 19.24 -9.85 13.09
C LYS A 150 19.20 -10.66 11.79
N LEU A 151 19.09 -10.00 10.65
CA LEU A 151 19.02 -10.67 9.35
C LEU A 151 20.24 -11.57 9.06
N ARG A 152 21.43 -11.15 9.45
CA ARG A 152 22.67 -11.92 9.23
C ARG A 152 22.84 -13.12 10.17
N THR A 153 22.18 -13.10 11.31
CA THR A 153 22.20 -14.20 12.30
C THR A 153 21.04 -15.18 12.14
N MET A 154 20.04 -14.84 11.33
CA MET A 154 18.89 -15.72 11.07
C MET A 154 19.31 -17.00 10.34
N THR A 155 18.73 -18.10 10.78
CA THR A 155 18.82 -19.41 10.11
C THR A 155 17.91 -19.47 8.88
N ASP A 156 18.12 -20.44 8.02
CA ASP A 156 17.29 -20.68 6.84
C ASP A 156 15.81 -20.91 7.24
N ALA A 157 15.57 -21.64 8.35
CA ALA A 157 14.22 -21.88 8.85
C ALA A 157 13.51 -20.60 9.34
N GLU A 158 14.25 -19.69 9.98
CA GLU A 158 13.70 -18.38 10.38
C GLU A 158 13.37 -17.52 9.16
N PHE A 159 14.19 -17.53 8.10
CA PHE A 159 13.86 -16.86 6.84
C PHE A 159 12.61 -17.46 6.17
N GLU A 160 12.48 -18.78 6.16
CA GLU A 160 11.31 -19.46 5.60
C GLU A 160 10.01 -19.13 6.35
N ALA A 161 10.11 -18.92 7.66
CA ALA A 161 8.98 -18.54 8.52
C ALA A 161 8.57 -17.06 8.41
N LEU A 162 9.33 -16.22 7.70
CA LEU A 162 8.96 -14.81 7.52
C LEU A 162 7.61 -14.66 6.81
N PRO A 163 6.74 -13.75 7.29
CA PRO A 163 5.50 -13.45 6.61
C PRO A 163 5.79 -12.97 5.19
N TYR A 164 4.87 -13.23 4.26
CA TYR A 164 4.98 -12.85 2.84
C TYR A 164 6.17 -13.43 2.07
N GLY A 165 6.99 -14.29 2.69
CA GLY A 165 8.19 -14.91 2.09
C GLY A 165 7.94 -16.10 1.17
N SER A 166 6.66 -16.47 0.90
CA SER A 166 6.27 -17.61 0.07
C SER A 166 6.89 -17.59 -1.34
N GLU A 167 6.79 -18.72 -2.04
CA GLU A 167 7.26 -18.87 -3.44
C GLU A 167 8.78 -18.66 -3.62
N GLY A 168 9.55 -18.90 -2.57
CA GLY A 168 11.01 -18.77 -2.61
C GLY A 168 11.54 -17.34 -2.44
N LEU A 169 10.67 -16.35 -2.17
CA LEU A 169 11.11 -14.98 -1.91
C LEU A 169 12.05 -14.88 -0.71
N TRP A 170 11.78 -15.66 0.34
CA TRP A 170 12.64 -15.72 1.51
C TRP A 170 14.09 -16.14 1.18
N ARG A 171 14.29 -17.08 0.22
CA ARG A 171 15.64 -17.49 -0.21
C ARG A 171 16.37 -16.34 -0.89
N LYS A 172 15.65 -15.59 -1.74
CA LYS A 172 16.23 -14.42 -2.42
C LYS A 172 16.63 -13.35 -1.43
N LEU A 173 15.77 -13.07 -0.43
CA LEU A 173 16.08 -12.15 0.65
C LEU A 173 17.31 -12.60 1.45
N MET A 174 17.33 -13.86 1.86
CA MET A 174 18.46 -14.46 2.59
C MET A 174 19.79 -14.32 1.85
N HIS A 175 19.80 -14.61 0.55
CA HIS A 175 21.01 -14.43 -0.27
C HIS A 175 21.44 -12.96 -0.32
N ALA A 176 20.51 -12.04 -0.51
CA ALA A 176 20.82 -10.61 -0.51
C ALA A 176 21.36 -10.15 0.85
N CYS A 177 20.81 -10.61 1.98
CA CYS A 177 21.30 -10.30 3.33
C CYS A 177 22.74 -10.73 3.58
N ARG A 178 23.19 -11.80 2.92
CA ARG A 178 24.55 -12.33 3.03
C ARG A 178 25.56 -11.63 2.11
N GLN A 179 25.10 -10.88 1.11
CA GLN A 179 25.95 -10.28 0.07
C GLN A 179 25.99 -8.76 0.14
N GLN A 180 24.91 -8.10 0.56
CA GLN A 180 24.79 -6.65 0.52
C GLN A 180 25.17 -6.00 1.85
N GLY A 181 25.63 -4.74 1.77
CA GLY A 181 26.12 -3.97 2.91
C GLY A 181 25.03 -3.25 3.69
N THR A 182 24.00 -2.77 3.01
CA THR A 182 22.94 -1.94 3.56
C THR A 182 21.58 -2.58 3.37
N LEU A 183 20.60 -2.16 4.16
CA LEU A 183 19.22 -2.64 4.04
C LEU A 183 18.61 -2.25 2.68
N GLU A 184 18.91 -1.04 2.21
CA GLU A 184 18.42 -0.59 0.90
C GLU A 184 18.96 -1.44 -0.26
N GLU A 185 20.24 -1.80 -0.22
CA GLU A 185 20.84 -2.71 -1.21
C GLU A 185 20.22 -4.09 -1.15
N ILE A 186 19.95 -4.63 0.06
CA ILE A 186 19.28 -5.91 0.28
C ILE A 186 17.88 -5.89 -0.37
N LEU A 187 17.09 -4.88 -0.06
CA LEU A 187 15.73 -4.75 -0.58
C LEU A 187 15.72 -4.54 -2.10
N THR A 188 16.64 -3.76 -2.62
CA THR A 188 16.81 -3.54 -4.07
C THR A 188 17.22 -4.83 -4.80
N ALA A 189 18.18 -5.58 -4.27
CA ALA A 189 18.60 -6.87 -4.83
C ALA A 189 17.50 -7.93 -4.77
N THR A 190 16.66 -7.87 -3.73
CA THR A 190 15.54 -8.82 -3.54
C THR A 190 14.35 -8.48 -4.42
N LYS A 191 14.09 -7.19 -4.68
CA LYS A 191 12.97 -6.71 -5.51
C LYS A 191 12.99 -7.35 -6.89
N SER A 192 11.81 -7.60 -7.43
CA SER A 192 11.62 -8.09 -8.79
C SER A 192 10.27 -7.61 -9.34
N ARG A 193 10.00 -7.89 -10.63
CA ARG A 193 8.69 -7.61 -11.23
C ARG A 193 7.54 -8.31 -10.48
N ARG A 194 7.78 -9.51 -9.94
CA ARG A 194 6.81 -10.30 -9.18
C ARG A 194 6.69 -9.85 -7.71
N TYR A 195 7.80 -9.38 -7.12
CA TYR A 195 7.89 -9.03 -5.71
C TYR A 195 8.20 -7.55 -5.55
N THR A 196 7.16 -6.79 -5.17
CA THR A 196 7.25 -5.33 -5.00
C THR A 196 8.02 -4.96 -3.74
N ARG A 197 8.53 -3.72 -3.71
CA ARG A 197 9.20 -3.15 -2.54
C ARG A 197 8.30 -3.23 -1.29
N SER A 198 7.06 -2.81 -1.40
CA SER A 198 6.10 -2.79 -0.28
C SER A 198 5.75 -4.19 0.27
N ARG A 199 5.99 -5.28 -0.49
CA ARG A 199 5.90 -6.64 0.04
C ARG A 199 7.11 -6.97 0.90
N LEU A 200 8.30 -6.54 0.48
CA LEU A 200 9.55 -6.74 1.22
C LEU A 200 9.58 -5.95 2.52
N ASP A 201 9.08 -4.70 2.49
CA ASP A 201 9.02 -3.84 3.68
C ASP A 201 8.11 -4.43 4.79
N ARG A 202 7.27 -5.42 4.46
CA ARG A 202 6.37 -6.11 5.40
C ARG A 202 6.88 -7.47 5.87
N MET A 203 7.98 -7.95 5.33
CA MET A 203 8.64 -9.17 5.77
C MET A 203 9.45 -8.94 7.04
#